data_9da48f7c4ba1684201e1704b99664f90
#
_entry.id   9da48f7c4ba1684201e1704b99664f90
#
_cell.length_a   1.000
_cell.length_b   1.000
_cell.length_c   1.000
_cell.angle_alpha   90.00
_cell.angle_beta   90.00
_cell.angle_gamma   90.00
#
_symmetry.space_group_name_H-M   'P 1'
#
loop_
_entity.id
_entity.type
_entity.pdbx_description
1 polymer ?
#
loop_
_entity_poly.entity_id
_entity_poly.type
_entity_poly.pdbx_seq_one_letter_code
_entity_poly.pdbx_strand_id
1 'polypeptide(L)'
;MSMEKNIKILLIEDNPEDAYLIEEHLEEFANFSYEFKNVRTLNDALSVLKEQPYDVVLLDLGLPDSDGVNTYLSVHNKNPLVPIIILTGLNDGKVGSYALKAGAHDFLVKGKTEGRLLQIIIQCSIERKKESSSII
;
A
#
# COMPACT_ATOMS: atom_id res chain seq x y z
N MET A 1 10.91 -11.64 -25.42
CA MET A 1 10.34 -10.34 -25.15
C MET A 1 9.78 -10.23 -23.76
N SER A 2 10.15 -9.19 -23.11
CA SER A 2 9.68 -8.98 -21.75
C SER A 2 8.21 -8.56 -21.75
N MET A 3 7.42 -9.24 -20.98
CA MET A 3 6.03 -8.88 -20.72
C MET A 3 5.97 -8.14 -19.39
N GLU A 4 6.83 -7.15 -19.23
CA GLU A 4 6.86 -6.41 -18.00
C GLU A 4 5.50 -5.81 -17.71
N LYS A 5 4.92 -6.26 -16.63
CA LYS A 5 3.67 -5.74 -16.18
C LYS A 5 3.87 -4.35 -15.61
N ASN A 6 3.01 -3.43 -15.99
CA ASN A 6 3.00 -2.10 -15.42
C ASN A 6 2.24 -2.18 -14.10
N ILE A 7 2.95 -2.07 -12.99
CA ILE A 7 2.38 -2.23 -11.66
C ILE A 7 1.62 -0.97 -11.26
N LYS A 8 0.37 -1.13 -10.89
CA LYS A 8 -0.46 -0.01 -10.46
C LYS A 8 -0.46 0.12 -8.95
N ILE A 9 0.09 1.22 -8.47
CA ILE A 9 0.28 1.49 -7.04
C ILE A 9 -0.66 2.60 -6.61
N LEU A 10 -1.47 2.33 -5.58
CA LEU A 10 -2.29 3.36 -4.95
C LEU A 10 -1.69 3.69 -3.60
N LEU A 11 -1.37 4.96 -3.38
CA LEU A 11 -0.93 5.45 -2.08
C LEU A 11 -2.05 6.25 -1.44
N ILE A 12 -2.47 5.85 -0.25
CA ILE A 12 -3.47 6.55 0.53
C ILE A 12 -2.76 7.24 1.69
N GLU A 13 -2.51 8.53 1.53
CA GLU A 13 -1.68 9.32 2.44
C GLU A 13 -2.07 10.78 2.36
N ASP A 14 -2.45 11.38 3.48
CA ASP A 14 -2.88 12.78 3.51
C ASP A 14 -1.74 13.78 3.69
N ASN A 15 -0.59 13.35 4.19
CA ASN A 15 0.56 14.23 4.39
C ASN A 15 1.35 14.35 3.09
N PRO A 16 1.42 15.54 2.48
CA PRO A 16 2.10 15.68 1.19
C PRO A 16 3.60 15.41 1.25
N GLU A 17 4.25 15.67 2.38
CA GLU A 17 5.68 15.38 2.50
C GLU A 17 5.94 13.88 2.53
N ASP A 18 5.12 13.14 3.27
CA ASP A 18 5.24 11.68 3.32
C ASP A 18 4.94 11.06 1.96
N ALA A 19 3.92 11.55 1.27
CA ALA A 19 3.58 11.07 -0.06
C ALA A 19 4.72 11.33 -1.05
N TYR A 20 5.33 12.51 -0.97
CA TYR A 20 6.44 12.88 -1.83
C TYR A 20 7.64 11.96 -1.62
N LEU A 21 7.97 11.64 -0.37
CA LEU A 21 9.08 10.75 -0.06
C LEU A 21 8.86 9.34 -0.61
N ILE A 22 7.63 8.84 -0.51
CA ILE A 22 7.30 7.52 -1.06
C ILE A 22 7.49 7.54 -2.58
N GLU A 23 7.00 8.56 -3.24
CA GLU A 23 7.14 8.68 -4.69
C GLU A 23 8.60 8.78 -5.12
N GLU A 24 9.41 9.56 -4.38
CA GLU A 24 10.84 9.65 -4.65
C GLU A 24 11.54 8.30 -4.50
N HIS A 25 11.19 7.54 -3.46
CA HIS A 25 11.78 6.22 -3.26
C HIS A 25 11.44 5.29 -4.42
N LEU A 26 10.22 5.35 -4.92
CA LEU A 26 9.83 4.54 -6.06
C LEU A 26 10.59 4.93 -7.33
N GLU A 27 10.75 6.23 -7.57
CA GLU A 27 11.53 6.69 -8.72
C GLU A 27 12.98 6.24 -8.65
N GLU A 28 13.57 6.26 -7.47
CA GLU A 28 14.98 5.92 -7.30
C GLU A 28 15.23 4.41 -7.30
N PHE A 29 14.38 3.63 -6.66
CA PHE A 29 14.67 2.23 -6.39
C PHE A 29 13.81 1.22 -7.13
N ALA A 30 12.68 1.62 -7.70
CA ALA A 30 11.85 0.65 -8.42
C ALA A 30 12.58 0.14 -9.66
N ASN A 31 12.64 -1.18 -9.79
CA ASN A 31 13.21 -1.82 -10.97
C ASN A 31 12.13 -2.44 -11.85
N PHE A 32 10.94 -1.83 -11.80
CA PHE A 32 9.77 -2.26 -12.55
C PHE A 32 9.03 -1.02 -13.05
N SER A 33 8.26 -1.18 -14.12
CA SER A 33 7.39 -0.11 -14.60
C SER A 33 6.18 0.01 -13.69
N TYR A 34 5.76 1.22 -13.40
CA TYR A 34 4.62 1.42 -12.51
C TYR A 34 3.84 2.67 -12.85
N GLU A 35 2.57 2.67 -12.44
CA GLU A 35 1.72 3.84 -12.41
C GLU A 35 1.44 4.13 -10.94
N PHE A 36 1.47 5.40 -10.57
CA PHE A 36 1.35 5.81 -9.18
C PHE A 36 0.23 6.81 -9.03
N LYS A 37 -0.66 6.56 -8.08
CA LYS A 37 -1.71 7.50 -7.73
C LYS A 37 -1.74 7.70 -6.23
N ASN A 38 -1.79 8.97 -5.82
CA ASN A 38 -1.94 9.33 -4.40
C ASN A 38 -3.32 9.92 -4.18
N VAL A 39 -4.03 9.40 -3.19
CA VAL A 39 -5.27 10.00 -2.68
C VAL A 39 -5.08 10.32 -1.21
N ARG A 40 -5.84 11.26 -0.69
CA ARG A 40 -5.59 11.83 0.63
C ARG A 40 -6.61 11.43 1.69
N THR A 41 -7.71 10.81 1.30
CA THR A 41 -8.78 10.43 2.21
C THR A 41 -9.21 9.01 1.94
N LEU A 42 -9.83 8.40 2.94
CA LEU A 42 -10.42 7.07 2.76
C LEU A 42 -11.54 7.11 1.73
N ASN A 43 -12.36 8.16 1.75
CA ASN A 43 -13.45 8.27 0.81
C ASN A 43 -12.98 8.28 -0.64
N ASP A 44 -11.93 9.05 -0.93
CA ASP A 44 -11.34 9.08 -2.28
C ASP A 44 -10.74 7.73 -2.65
N ALA A 45 -10.10 7.06 -1.68
CA ALA A 45 -9.52 5.73 -1.92
C ALA A 45 -10.59 4.73 -2.33
N LEU A 46 -11.71 4.70 -1.62
CA LEU A 46 -12.80 3.78 -1.94
C LEU A 46 -13.38 4.06 -3.32
N SER A 47 -13.44 5.33 -3.71
CA SER A 47 -13.90 5.71 -5.05
C SER A 47 -12.99 5.20 -6.15
N VAL A 48 -11.67 5.43 -6.02
CA VAL A 48 -10.73 5.00 -7.07
C VAL A 48 -10.60 3.49 -7.13
N LEU A 49 -10.71 2.80 -5.99
CA LEU A 49 -10.68 1.34 -5.97
C LEU A 49 -11.89 0.73 -6.66
N LYS A 50 -13.01 1.43 -6.66
CA LYS A 50 -14.20 1.00 -7.38
C LYS A 50 -14.04 1.20 -8.88
N GLU A 51 -13.32 2.23 -9.31
CA GLU A 51 -13.22 2.61 -10.71
C GLU A 51 -12.21 1.77 -11.50
N GLN A 52 -11.10 1.34 -10.86
CA GLN A 52 -10.08 0.59 -11.56
C GLN A 52 -9.31 -0.32 -10.61
N PRO A 53 -8.70 -1.40 -11.14
CA PRO A 53 -7.91 -2.30 -10.31
C PRO A 53 -6.54 -1.70 -9.98
N TYR A 54 -6.02 -2.05 -8.82
CA TYR A 54 -4.66 -1.74 -8.41
C TYR A 54 -3.95 -3.04 -8.03
N ASP A 55 -2.63 -3.05 -8.20
CA ASP A 55 -1.83 -4.23 -7.88
C ASP A 55 -1.36 -4.23 -6.43
N VAL A 56 -1.26 -3.06 -5.83
CA VAL A 56 -0.86 -2.93 -4.43
C VAL A 56 -1.38 -1.59 -3.89
N VAL A 57 -1.72 -1.58 -2.61
CA VAL A 57 -2.14 -0.36 -1.90
C VAL A 57 -1.16 -0.11 -0.77
N LEU A 58 -0.65 1.12 -0.69
CA LEU A 58 0.12 1.61 0.43
C LEU A 58 -0.81 2.49 1.24
N LEU A 59 -1.03 2.14 2.50
CA LEU A 59 -2.11 2.73 3.30
C LEU A 59 -1.61 3.31 4.62
N ASP A 60 -1.76 4.63 4.77
CA ASP A 60 -1.61 5.28 6.06
C ASP A 60 -2.89 5.07 6.87
N LEU A 61 -2.76 4.64 8.12
CA LEU A 61 -3.91 4.37 8.97
C LEU A 61 -4.47 5.63 9.65
N GLY A 62 -3.74 6.74 9.64
CA GLY A 62 -4.19 7.99 10.26
C GLY A 62 -4.66 8.99 9.23
N LEU A 63 -5.82 8.77 8.64
CA LEU A 63 -6.38 9.65 7.61
C LEU A 63 -7.34 10.67 8.24
N PRO A 64 -7.62 11.80 7.55
CA PRO A 64 -8.51 12.81 8.12
C PRO A 64 -9.95 12.32 8.33
N ASP A 65 -10.39 11.35 7.56
CA ASP A 65 -11.76 10.82 7.65
C ASP A 65 -11.85 9.40 8.21
N SER A 66 -10.76 8.84 8.70
CA SER A 66 -10.76 7.49 9.27
C SER A 66 -9.44 7.24 9.98
N ASP A 67 -9.42 6.35 10.96
CA ASP A 67 -8.18 6.00 11.65
C ASP A 67 -8.16 4.55 12.11
N GLY A 68 -6.95 4.09 12.43
CA GLY A 68 -6.72 2.79 13.02
C GLY A 68 -7.04 1.63 12.09
N VAL A 69 -7.32 0.48 12.70
CA VAL A 69 -7.61 -0.75 11.96
C VAL A 69 -8.86 -0.63 11.11
N ASN A 70 -9.80 0.24 11.50
CA ASN A 70 -11.01 0.47 10.70
C ASN A 70 -10.69 0.98 9.30
N THR A 71 -9.65 1.79 9.16
CA THR A 71 -9.19 2.25 7.84
C THR A 71 -8.78 1.07 6.98
N TYR A 72 -7.97 0.17 7.55
CA TYR A 72 -7.54 -1.02 6.83
C TYR A 72 -8.74 -1.89 6.43
N LEU A 73 -9.64 -2.15 7.36
CA LEU A 73 -10.80 -3.00 7.09
C LEU A 73 -11.68 -2.44 5.99
N SER A 74 -11.87 -1.12 5.96
CA SER A 74 -12.65 -0.48 4.92
C SER A 74 -12.05 -0.69 3.53
N VAL A 75 -10.73 -0.53 3.40
CA VAL A 75 -10.04 -0.75 2.13
C VAL A 75 -10.08 -2.22 1.74
N HIS A 76 -9.79 -3.10 2.69
CA HIS A 76 -9.79 -4.54 2.46
C HIS A 76 -11.16 -5.04 2.00
N ASN A 77 -12.21 -4.58 2.66
CA ASN A 77 -13.56 -5.01 2.30
C ASN A 77 -13.99 -4.54 0.92
N LYS A 78 -13.46 -3.39 0.49
CA LYS A 78 -13.76 -2.87 -0.84
C LYS A 78 -13.09 -3.69 -1.94
N ASN A 79 -11.89 -4.18 -1.68
CA ASN A 79 -11.15 -4.99 -2.64
C ASN A 79 -10.32 -6.04 -1.91
N PRO A 80 -10.95 -7.18 -1.54
CA PRO A 80 -10.28 -8.19 -0.72
C PRO A 80 -9.07 -8.84 -1.37
N LEU A 81 -8.93 -8.71 -2.69
CA LEU A 81 -7.85 -9.38 -3.41
C LEU A 81 -6.59 -8.55 -3.54
N VAL A 82 -6.64 -7.24 -3.27
CA VAL A 82 -5.47 -6.39 -3.42
C VAL A 82 -4.57 -6.49 -2.18
N PRO A 83 -3.26 -6.67 -2.33
CA PRO A 83 -2.36 -6.62 -1.19
C PRO A 83 -2.27 -5.21 -0.62
N ILE A 84 -2.31 -5.10 0.69
CA ILE A 84 -2.26 -3.83 1.41
C ILE A 84 -1.04 -3.80 2.31
N ILE A 85 -0.18 -2.80 2.11
CA ILE A 85 0.99 -2.55 2.94
C ILE A 85 0.69 -1.33 3.80
N ILE A 86 0.78 -1.48 5.10
CA ILE A 86 0.45 -0.42 6.05
C ILE A 86 1.66 0.51 6.24
N LEU A 87 1.40 1.80 6.24
CA LEU A 87 2.40 2.81 6.58
C LEU A 87 2.06 3.36 7.96
N THR A 88 2.99 3.28 8.89
CA THR A 88 2.75 3.72 10.27
C THR A 88 3.76 4.79 10.68
N GLY A 89 3.37 5.67 11.61
CA GLY A 89 4.29 6.58 12.25
C GLY A 89 5.15 5.84 13.29
N LEU A 90 6.16 6.52 13.80
CA LEU A 90 7.10 5.92 14.76
C LEU A 90 6.42 5.39 16.01
N ASN A 91 5.31 6.01 16.41
CA ASN A 91 4.63 5.65 17.65
C ASN A 91 3.39 4.77 17.42
N ASP A 92 3.16 4.32 16.19
CA ASP A 92 1.93 3.62 15.83
C ASP A 92 2.16 2.12 15.54
N GLY A 93 3.23 1.55 16.07
CA GLY A 93 3.55 0.15 15.82
C GLY A 93 2.47 -0.83 16.25
N LYS A 94 1.73 -0.51 17.32
CA LYS A 94 0.62 -1.37 17.75
C LYS A 94 -0.49 -1.44 16.72
N VAL A 95 -0.80 -0.30 16.11
CA VAL A 95 -1.85 -0.25 15.09
C VAL A 95 -1.42 -1.06 13.87
N GLY A 96 -0.16 -0.95 13.46
CA GLY A 96 0.39 -1.76 12.37
C GLY A 96 0.29 -3.26 12.67
N SER A 97 0.61 -3.65 13.90
CA SER A 97 0.53 -5.06 14.33
C SER A 97 -0.90 -5.58 14.27
N TYR A 98 -1.87 -4.77 14.71
CA TYR A 98 -3.27 -5.17 14.62
C TYR A 98 -3.73 -5.33 13.18
N ALA A 99 -3.27 -4.44 12.29
CA ALA A 99 -3.60 -4.55 10.87
C ALA A 99 -3.05 -5.83 10.26
N LEU A 100 -1.81 -6.21 10.64
CA LEU A 100 -1.23 -7.48 10.19
C LEU A 100 -2.06 -8.66 10.64
N LYS A 101 -2.51 -8.66 11.89
CA LYS A 101 -3.37 -9.74 12.41
C LYS A 101 -4.69 -9.79 11.68
N ALA A 102 -5.18 -8.65 11.19
CA ALA A 102 -6.42 -8.57 10.45
C ALA A 102 -6.27 -8.95 8.98
N GLY A 103 -5.04 -9.16 8.50
CA GLY A 103 -4.79 -9.64 7.15
C GLY A 103 -3.95 -8.76 6.24
N ALA A 104 -3.44 -7.63 6.74
CA ALA A 104 -2.56 -6.80 5.94
C ALA A 104 -1.30 -7.58 5.56
N HIS A 105 -0.75 -7.31 4.38
CA HIS A 105 0.39 -8.07 3.87
C HIS A 105 1.69 -7.73 4.58
N ASP A 106 1.87 -6.47 4.96
CA ASP A 106 3.08 -6.04 5.65
C ASP A 106 2.84 -4.64 6.20
N PHE A 107 3.79 -4.13 6.99
CA PHE A 107 3.76 -2.72 7.37
C PHE A 107 5.16 -2.15 7.39
N LEU A 108 5.26 -0.84 7.18
CA LEU A 108 6.49 -0.08 7.16
C LEU A 108 6.36 1.11 8.09
N VAL A 109 7.46 1.45 8.77
CA VAL A 109 7.48 2.62 9.65
C VAL A 109 7.99 3.82 8.85
N LYS A 110 7.17 4.85 8.75
CA LYS A 110 7.51 6.07 8.04
C LYS A 110 8.78 6.69 8.62
N GLY A 111 9.63 7.18 7.72
CA GLY A 111 10.86 7.85 8.11
C GLY A 111 12.00 6.92 8.47
N LYS A 112 11.76 5.62 8.65
CA LYS A 112 12.80 4.64 8.91
C LYS A 112 12.99 3.63 7.79
N THR A 113 12.05 3.57 6.87
CA THR A 113 12.11 2.59 5.78
C THR A 113 12.97 3.12 4.65
N GLU A 114 13.97 2.34 4.26
CA GLU A 114 14.77 2.65 3.09
C GLU A 114 13.97 2.38 1.83
N GLY A 115 14.21 3.19 0.80
CA GLY A 115 13.49 3.05 -0.46
C GLY A 115 13.65 1.68 -1.11
N ARG A 116 14.83 1.06 -0.96
CA ARG A 116 15.06 -0.28 -1.48
C ARG A 116 14.15 -1.30 -0.78
N LEU A 117 13.95 -1.15 0.52
CA LEU A 117 13.07 -2.03 1.26
C LEU A 117 11.62 -1.88 0.80
N LEU A 118 11.19 -0.66 0.53
CA LEU A 118 9.85 -0.41 -0.02
C LEU A 118 9.66 -1.16 -1.34
N GLN A 119 10.62 -1.07 -2.23
CA GLN A 119 10.56 -1.77 -3.52
C GLN A 119 10.45 -3.28 -3.32
N ILE A 120 11.27 -3.85 -2.44
CA ILE A 120 11.27 -5.27 -2.17
C ILE A 120 9.93 -5.73 -1.61
N ILE A 121 9.38 -4.98 -0.64
CA ILE A 121 8.13 -5.35 0.00
C ILE A 121 6.96 -5.27 -0.98
N ILE A 122 6.95 -4.29 -1.87
CA ILE A 122 5.92 -4.21 -2.91
C ILE A 122 5.97 -5.44 -3.80
N GLN A 123 7.14 -5.80 -4.29
CA GLN A 123 7.29 -6.97 -5.16
C GLN A 123 6.92 -8.26 -4.44
N CYS A 124 7.36 -8.43 -3.20
CA CYS A 124 7.04 -9.63 -2.42
C CYS A 124 5.54 -9.75 -2.16
N SER A 125 4.86 -8.63 -1.89
CA SER A 125 3.41 -8.65 -1.65
C SER A 125 2.66 -9.10 -2.89
N ILE A 126 3.06 -8.60 -4.06
CA ILE A 126 2.43 -8.98 -5.33
C ILE A 126 2.69 -10.45 -5.63
N GLU A 127 3.92 -10.93 -5.44
CA GLU A 127 4.27 -12.32 -5.69
C GLU A 127 3.53 -13.28 -4.76
N ARG A 128 3.44 -12.95 -3.47
CA ARG A 128 2.68 -13.77 -2.52
C ARG A 128 1.21 -13.88 -2.92
N LYS A 129 0.65 -12.81 -3.42
CA LYS A 129 -0.73 -12.82 -3.88
C LYS A 129 -0.92 -13.74 -5.07
N LYS A 130 0.00 -13.70 -6.02
CA LYS A 130 -0.04 -14.58 -7.19
C LYS A 130 0.06 -16.05 -6.78
N GLU A 131 0.96 -16.37 -5.87
CA GLU A 131 1.13 -17.73 -5.38
C GLU A 131 -0.13 -18.24 -4.70
N SER A 132 -0.74 -17.42 -3.84
CA SER A 132 -2.00 -17.81 -3.19
C SER A 132 -3.10 -18.08 -4.20
N SER A 133 -3.17 -17.30 -5.27
CA SER A 133 -4.16 -17.48 -6.32
C SER A 133 -3.93 -18.74 -7.12
N SER A 134 -2.67 -19.17 -7.28
CA SER A 134 -2.33 -20.32 -8.12
C SER A 134 -2.42 -21.65 -7.41
N ILE A 135 -2.56 -21.66 -6.09
CA ILE A 135 -2.62 -22.89 -5.30
C ILE A 135 -3.97 -23.57 -5.35
N ILE A 136 -4.98 -22.90 -5.78
CA ILE A 136 -6.34 -23.46 -5.80
C ILE A 136 -6.49 -24.60 -6.78
#